data_c515f9ba33fc68e8a6563ae2049e4f8d
#
_entry.id   c515f9ba33fc68e8a6563ae2049e4f8d
#
_cell.length_a   1.000
_cell.length_b   1.000
_cell.length_c   1.000
_cell.angle_alpha   90.00
_cell.angle_beta   90.00
_cell.angle_gamma   90.00
#
_symmetry.space_group_name_H-M   'P 1'
#
loop_
_entity.id
_entity.type
_entity.pdbx_description
1 polymer ?
#
loop_
_entity_poly.entity_id
_entity_poly.type
_entity_poly.pdbx_seq_one_letter_code
_entity_poly.pdbx_strand_id
1 'polypeptide(L)'
;METPYIRIEDTGEIVPLRDDVTTIGRGLHVHVRLTDLSVSRLHAEIVCRSPYFYVADLSSHNGTRVNGRPIGARRPLEDGDVLAFGAARCRVAGIPREDLAPEADLRRPAAPELTRRELDVLASLCRPAMSDEAFVSPASPREIAQDMVVSEAAVKQHLVRLYQKFRIPEGPNRRIRLANEVVALGMVRPMPDRGSGNVQHVYRAPEQPLLDSM
;
A
#
# COMPACT_ATOMS: atom_id res chain seq x y z
N MET A 1 12.28 -10.16 -23.51
CA MET A 1 11.19 -10.02 -22.52
C MET A 1 10.47 -8.73 -22.84
N GLU A 2 9.17 -8.73 -22.97
CA GLU A 2 8.40 -7.51 -23.18
C GLU A 2 8.39 -6.71 -21.85
N THR A 3 8.62 -5.41 -21.94
CA THR A 3 8.55 -4.53 -20.77
C THR A 3 7.09 -4.42 -20.33
N PRO A 4 6.78 -4.69 -19.04
CA PRO A 4 5.41 -4.51 -18.53
C PRO A 4 4.92 -3.08 -18.74
N TYR A 5 3.65 -2.92 -19.09
CA TYR A 5 3.06 -1.63 -19.39
C TYR A 5 1.61 -1.53 -18.92
N ILE A 6 1.14 -0.31 -18.85
CA ILE A 6 -0.28 0.02 -18.67
C ILE A 6 -0.81 0.66 -19.94
N ARG A 7 -1.97 0.17 -20.43
CA ARG A 7 -2.70 0.77 -21.55
C ARG A 7 -3.90 1.55 -21.00
N ILE A 8 -4.01 2.81 -21.36
CA ILE A 8 -5.17 3.66 -21.04
C ILE A 8 -6.28 3.30 -22.04
N GLU A 9 -7.45 2.84 -21.56
CA GLU A 9 -8.51 2.35 -22.45
C GLU A 9 -9.11 3.46 -23.34
N ASP A 10 -9.28 4.66 -22.79
CA ASP A 10 -9.92 5.79 -23.51
C ASP A 10 -9.07 6.35 -24.66
N THR A 11 -7.75 6.39 -24.49
CA THR A 11 -6.82 6.98 -25.47
C THR A 11 -6.06 5.93 -26.28
N GLY A 12 -5.99 4.68 -25.78
CA GLY A 12 -5.14 3.65 -26.31
C GLY A 12 -3.66 3.85 -26.01
N GLU A 13 -3.29 4.90 -25.28
CA GLU A 13 -1.91 5.20 -24.90
C GLU A 13 -1.30 4.07 -24.09
N ILE A 14 -0.05 3.73 -24.38
CA ILE A 14 0.72 2.71 -23.70
C ILE A 14 1.85 3.39 -22.95
N VAL A 15 1.89 3.17 -21.62
CA VAL A 15 2.95 3.70 -20.75
C VAL A 15 3.69 2.54 -20.09
N PRO A 16 5.01 2.41 -20.32
CA PRO A 16 5.79 1.34 -19.68
C PRO A 16 5.82 1.52 -18.16
N LEU A 17 5.73 0.40 -17.45
CA LEU A 17 5.92 0.39 -16.00
C LEU A 17 7.40 0.50 -15.67
N ARG A 18 7.72 1.26 -14.62
CA ARG A 18 9.09 1.47 -14.16
C ARG A 18 9.53 0.34 -13.24
N ASP A 19 10.82 0.12 -13.17
CA ASP A 19 11.45 -0.89 -12.30
C ASP A 19 11.40 -0.54 -10.81
N ASP A 20 10.92 0.64 -10.47
CA ASP A 20 10.76 1.11 -9.09
C ASP A 20 9.29 1.44 -8.78
N VAL A 21 8.87 2.65 -9.09
CA VAL A 21 7.53 3.16 -8.81
C VAL A 21 6.98 3.91 -10.01
N THR A 22 5.79 3.51 -10.47
CA THR A 22 5.00 4.21 -11.47
C THR A 22 3.83 4.92 -10.78
N THR A 23 3.82 6.24 -10.76
CA THR A 23 2.73 7.04 -10.19
C THR A 23 1.65 7.32 -11.21
N ILE A 24 0.38 7.31 -10.77
CA ILE A 24 -0.80 7.44 -11.61
C ILE A 24 -1.69 8.54 -11.05
N GLY A 25 -2.22 9.39 -11.93
CA GLY A 25 -3.12 10.46 -11.50
C GLY A 25 -3.40 11.50 -12.58
N ARG A 26 -4.13 12.55 -12.21
CA ARG A 26 -4.46 13.68 -13.10
C ARG A 26 -3.42 14.79 -13.11
N GLY A 27 -2.49 14.78 -12.14
CA GLY A 27 -1.46 15.81 -11.97
C GLY A 27 -0.43 15.83 -13.09
N LEU A 28 0.35 16.92 -13.17
CA LEU A 28 1.38 17.10 -14.20
C LEU A 28 2.67 16.31 -13.92
N HIS A 29 2.88 15.89 -12.67
CA HIS A 29 4.13 15.25 -12.21
C HIS A 29 3.96 13.75 -11.92
N VAL A 30 3.02 13.10 -12.58
CA VAL A 30 2.80 11.65 -12.51
C VAL A 30 3.34 10.97 -13.78
N HIS A 31 3.66 9.69 -13.67
CA HIS A 31 4.18 8.92 -14.81
C HIS A 31 3.06 8.53 -15.78
N VAL A 32 1.88 8.13 -15.25
CA VAL A 32 0.68 7.83 -16.04
C VAL A 32 -0.33 8.92 -15.78
N ARG A 33 -0.53 9.78 -16.76
CA ARG A 33 -1.46 10.90 -16.64
C ARG A 33 -2.83 10.54 -17.18
N LEU A 34 -3.84 10.56 -16.32
CA LEU A 34 -5.25 10.36 -16.64
C LEU A 34 -5.98 11.70 -16.54
N THR A 35 -6.64 12.14 -17.62
CA THR A 35 -7.24 13.48 -17.69
C THR A 35 -8.63 13.57 -17.06
N ASP A 36 -9.25 12.45 -16.73
CA ASP A 36 -10.59 12.38 -16.14
C ASP A 36 -10.65 13.12 -14.79
N LEU A 37 -11.68 13.91 -14.57
CA LEU A 37 -11.86 14.74 -13.38
C LEU A 37 -12.11 13.93 -12.11
N SER A 38 -12.59 12.69 -12.23
CA SER A 38 -12.76 11.77 -11.11
C SER A 38 -11.42 11.21 -10.58
N VAL A 39 -10.32 11.40 -11.34
CA VAL A 39 -8.99 10.98 -10.94
C VAL A 39 -8.32 12.03 -10.07
N SER A 40 -7.80 11.66 -8.91
CA SER A 40 -7.04 12.56 -8.04
C SER A 40 -5.71 12.97 -8.69
N ARG A 41 -5.17 14.16 -8.32
CA ARG A 41 -3.88 14.65 -8.87
C ARG A 41 -2.74 13.64 -8.70
N LEU A 42 -2.65 13.00 -7.56
CA LEU A 42 -1.87 11.80 -7.30
C LEU A 42 -2.87 10.78 -6.75
N HIS A 43 -3.17 9.72 -7.53
CA HIS A 43 -4.29 8.82 -7.26
C HIS A 43 -3.80 7.48 -6.73
N ALA A 44 -2.88 6.88 -7.43
CA ALA A 44 -2.34 5.56 -7.11
C ALA A 44 -0.87 5.44 -7.51
N GLU A 45 -0.24 4.37 -7.10
CA GLU A 45 1.08 3.97 -7.57
C GLU A 45 1.12 2.48 -7.89
N ILE A 46 1.91 2.11 -8.88
CA ILE A 46 2.33 0.73 -9.12
C ILE A 46 3.79 0.62 -8.72
N VAL A 47 4.08 -0.31 -7.81
CA VAL A 47 5.42 -0.56 -7.27
C VAL A 47 5.94 -1.88 -7.82
N CYS A 48 7.10 -1.84 -8.46
CA CYS A 48 7.82 -3.05 -8.86
C CYS A 48 8.60 -3.62 -7.67
N ARG A 49 8.43 -4.90 -7.43
CA ARG A 49 9.25 -5.73 -6.54
C ARG A 49 9.61 -6.98 -7.33
N SER A 50 10.56 -6.82 -8.27
CA SER A 50 10.90 -7.81 -9.28
C SER A 50 10.87 -9.25 -8.75
N PRO A 51 10.16 -10.15 -9.44
CA PRO A 51 9.43 -9.96 -10.70
C PRO A 51 7.99 -9.43 -10.56
N TYR A 52 7.52 -9.10 -9.37
CA TYR A 52 6.12 -8.77 -9.07
C TYR A 52 5.83 -7.27 -9.14
N PHE A 53 4.61 -6.95 -9.53
CA PHE A 53 4.06 -5.59 -9.53
C PHE A 53 2.87 -5.51 -8.59
N TYR A 54 2.75 -4.39 -7.88
CA TYR A 54 1.68 -4.16 -6.91
C TYR A 54 1.08 -2.78 -7.11
N VAL A 55 -0.25 -2.68 -7.12
CA VAL A 55 -0.95 -1.40 -7.11
C VAL A 55 -1.35 -1.02 -5.69
N ALA A 56 -1.23 0.26 -5.38
CA ALA A 56 -1.68 0.86 -4.11
C ALA A 56 -2.41 2.18 -4.38
N ASP A 57 -3.55 2.36 -3.73
CA ASP A 57 -4.26 3.64 -3.70
C ASP A 57 -3.52 4.63 -2.78
N LEU A 58 -3.44 5.89 -3.17
CA LEU A 58 -2.77 6.94 -2.41
C LEU A 58 -3.78 7.90 -1.73
N SER A 59 -4.83 7.34 -1.13
CA SER A 59 -5.99 8.04 -0.57
C SER A 59 -6.65 8.93 -1.62
N SER A 60 -6.97 8.34 -2.74
CA SER A 60 -7.68 9.02 -3.80
C SER A 60 -9.14 9.30 -3.42
N HIS A 61 -9.77 10.29 -4.05
CA HIS A 61 -11.14 10.68 -3.71
C HIS A 61 -12.16 9.60 -4.09
N ASN A 62 -12.01 8.98 -5.26
CA ASN A 62 -12.96 7.99 -5.79
C ASN A 62 -12.43 6.55 -5.72
N GLY A 63 -11.24 6.37 -5.17
CA GLY A 63 -10.64 5.07 -4.96
C GLY A 63 -10.15 4.35 -6.21
N THR A 64 -9.36 3.32 -5.98
CA THR A 64 -8.81 2.42 -6.99
C THR A 64 -9.51 1.07 -6.95
N ARG A 65 -9.78 0.49 -8.12
CA ARG A 65 -10.33 -0.87 -8.25
C ARG A 65 -9.45 -1.72 -9.16
N VAL A 66 -9.40 -3.01 -8.87
CA VAL A 66 -8.78 -4.03 -9.71
C VAL A 66 -9.85 -5.06 -10.06
N ASN A 67 -10.12 -5.24 -11.36
CA ASN A 67 -11.16 -6.13 -11.88
C ASN A 67 -12.53 -5.84 -11.24
N GLY A 68 -12.88 -4.55 -11.09
CA GLY A 68 -14.12 -4.06 -10.50
C GLY A 68 -14.17 -4.09 -8.96
N ARG A 69 -13.22 -4.72 -8.28
CA ARG A 69 -13.18 -4.81 -6.81
C ARG A 69 -12.34 -3.66 -6.23
N PRO A 70 -12.84 -2.89 -5.26
CA PRO A 70 -12.07 -1.85 -4.60
C PRO A 70 -10.88 -2.44 -3.83
N ILE A 71 -9.77 -1.69 -3.78
CA ILE A 71 -8.61 -2.07 -3.00
C ILE A 71 -8.47 -1.14 -1.80
N GLY A 72 -8.36 -1.71 -0.59
CA GLY A 72 -8.06 -0.96 0.65
C GLY A 72 -6.60 -1.03 1.04
N ALA A 73 -5.82 -1.91 0.41
CA ALA A 73 -4.39 -2.11 0.66
C ALA A 73 -3.67 -2.39 -0.66
N ARG A 74 -2.35 -2.44 -0.61
CA ARG A 74 -1.52 -2.86 -1.75
C ARG A 74 -1.96 -4.24 -2.25
N ARG A 75 -2.17 -4.36 -3.57
CA ARG A 75 -2.62 -5.59 -4.22
C ARG A 75 -1.65 -5.99 -5.34
N PRO A 76 -1.27 -7.27 -5.45
CA PRO A 76 -0.49 -7.77 -6.57
C PRO A 76 -1.31 -7.63 -7.87
N LEU A 77 -0.57 -7.38 -8.98
CA LEU A 77 -1.12 -7.29 -10.32
C LEU A 77 -0.73 -8.51 -11.13
N GLU A 78 -1.68 -8.97 -11.92
CA GLU A 78 -1.51 -10.03 -12.91
C GLU A 78 -1.64 -9.48 -14.33
N ASP A 79 -1.08 -10.21 -15.30
CA ASP A 79 -1.22 -9.85 -16.69
C ASP A 79 -2.69 -9.84 -17.12
N GLY A 80 -3.10 -8.75 -17.78
CA GLY A 80 -4.49 -8.54 -18.23
C GLY A 80 -5.40 -7.88 -17.18
N ASP A 81 -4.94 -7.61 -15.96
CA ASP A 81 -5.75 -6.92 -14.94
C ASP A 81 -6.28 -5.57 -15.45
N VAL A 82 -7.56 -5.31 -15.15
CA VAL A 82 -8.22 -4.03 -15.41
C VAL A 82 -8.21 -3.19 -14.15
N LEU A 83 -7.53 -2.05 -14.24
CA LEU A 83 -7.44 -1.06 -13.17
C LEU A 83 -8.45 0.07 -13.44
N ALA A 84 -9.18 0.49 -12.43
CA ALA A 84 -10.03 1.67 -12.49
C ALA A 84 -9.58 2.69 -11.43
N PHE A 85 -9.34 3.92 -11.88
CA PHE A 85 -8.96 5.07 -11.06
C PHE A 85 -10.09 6.11 -11.17
N GLY A 86 -11.02 6.10 -10.21
CA GLY A 86 -12.29 6.78 -10.41
C GLY A 86 -13.06 6.18 -11.60
N ALA A 87 -13.37 6.99 -12.63
CA ALA A 87 -14.04 6.53 -13.85
C ALA A 87 -13.05 6.06 -14.94
N ALA A 88 -11.79 6.51 -14.91
CA ALA A 88 -10.78 6.14 -15.89
C ALA A 88 -10.38 4.66 -15.76
N ARG A 89 -10.22 3.98 -16.90
CA ARG A 89 -9.87 2.58 -16.97
C ARG A 89 -8.55 2.36 -17.68
N CYS A 90 -7.77 1.43 -17.16
CA CYS A 90 -6.50 1.02 -17.72
C CYS A 90 -6.38 -0.49 -17.67
N ARG A 91 -5.56 -1.05 -18.56
CA ARG A 91 -5.23 -2.48 -18.59
C ARG A 91 -3.74 -2.67 -18.41
N VAL A 92 -3.36 -3.59 -17.55
CA VAL A 92 -1.97 -4.01 -17.35
C VAL A 92 -1.64 -5.12 -18.35
N ALA A 93 -0.46 -5.08 -18.92
CA ALA A 93 0.03 -6.15 -19.79
C ALA A 93 1.55 -6.31 -19.72
N GLY A 94 2.04 -7.49 -20.13
CA GLY A 94 3.46 -7.81 -20.14
C GLY A 94 4.02 -8.19 -18.76
N ILE A 95 3.16 -8.38 -17.75
CA ILE A 95 3.62 -8.92 -16.46
C ILE A 95 3.97 -10.40 -16.66
N PRO A 96 5.21 -10.82 -16.34
CA PRO A 96 5.60 -12.22 -16.46
C PRO A 96 4.66 -13.11 -15.64
N ARG A 97 4.08 -14.13 -16.32
CA ARG A 97 3.43 -15.22 -15.61
C ARG A 97 4.54 -16.16 -15.14
N GLU A 98 4.95 -16.04 -13.94
CA GLU A 98 5.65 -17.15 -13.29
C GLU A 98 4.58 -18.11 -12.79
N ASP A 99 4.69 -19.40 -13.17
CA ASP A 99 3.83 -20.50 -12.71
C ASP A 99 4.05 -20.82 -11.22
N LEU A 100 4.39 -19.83 -10.45
CA LEU A 100 4.52 -19.92 -9.00
C LEU A 100 3.20 -19.53 -8.40
N ALA A 101 2.54 -20.51 -7.79
CA ALA A 101 1.35 -20.29 -6.98
C ALA A 101 1.55 -19.06 -6.07
N PRO A 102 0.62 -18.09 -6.06
CA PRO A 102 0.79 -16.84 -5.30
C PRO A 102 0.99 -17.03 -3.79
N GLU A 103 0.86 -18.24 -3.29
CA GLU A 103 1.03 -18.57 -1.87
C GLU A 103 2.47 -18.91 -1.46
N ALA A 104 3.36 -19.26 -2.39
CA ALA A 104 4.70 -19.75 -2.04
C ALA A 104 5.77 -18.67 -2.01
N ASP A 105 5.62 -17.55 -2.69
CA ASP A 105 6.60 -16.48 -2.72
C ASP A 105 6.15 -15.17 -2.07
N LEU A 106 5.30 -15.26 -1.09
CA LEU A 106 5.30 -14.31 0.02
C LEU A 106 6.56 -14.52 0.88
N ARG A 107 7.72 -14.53 0.28
CA ARG A 107 8.92 -14.03 0.96
C ARG A 107 8.72 -12.53 1.12
N ARG A 108 7.78 -12.24 2.06
CA ARG A 108 7.66 -10.91 2.66
C ARG A 108 9.10 -10.48 2.91
N PRO A 109 9.56 -9.35 2.36
CA PRO A 109 10.80 -8.80 2.83
C PRO A 109 10.70 -8.85 4.35
N ALA A 110 11.68 -9.45 5.00
CA ALA A 110 11.62 -9.65 6.44
C ALA A 110 11.25 -8.29 7.06
N ALA A 111 10.16 -8.27 7.82
CA ALA A 111 9.70 -7.04 8.45
C ALA A 111 10.90 -6.46 9.23
N PRO A 112 11.20 -5.19 9.10
CA PRO A 112 12.34 -4.60 9.79
C PRO A 112 12.15 -4.78 11.29
N GLU A 113 13.25 -4.94 12.03
CA GLU A 113 13.20 -4.96 13.49
C GLU A 113 12.64 -3.65 14.02
N LEU A 114 11.53 -3.72 14.74
CA LEU A 114 10.81 -2.57 15.26
C LEU A 114 10.83 -2.58 16.80
N THR A 115 11.04 -1.42 17.36
CA THR A 115 10.84 -1.20 18.78
C THR A 115 9.34 -1.21 19.11
N ARG A 116 8.99 -1.46 20.39
CA ARG A 116 7.60 -1.44 20.84
C ARG A 116 6.92 -0.12 20.52
N ARG A 117 7.61 1.01 20.69
CA ARG A 117 7.08 2.34 20.36
C ARG A 117 6.82 2.54 18.86
N GLU A 118 7.68 2.01 18.01
CA GLU A 118 7.46 2.04 16.57
C GLU A 118 6.25 1.20 16.16
N LEU A 119 6.03 0.06 16.81
CA LEU A 119 4.82 -0.75 16.61
C LEU A 119 3.56 -0.01 17.04
N ASP A 120 3.59 0.68 18.18
CA ASP A 120 2.46 1.48 18.66
C ASP A 120 2.13 2.61 17.66
N VAL A 121 3.15 3.29 17.11
CA VAL A 121 2.97 4.33 16.08
C VAL A 121 2.36 3.74 14.81
N LEU A 122 2.81 2.56 14.36
CA LEU A 122 2.25 1.90 13.17
C LEU A 122 0.81 1.45 13.39
N ALA A 123 0.49 0.91 14.56
CA ALA A 123 -0.87 0.52 14.91
C ALA A 123 -1.83 1.73 14.90
N SER A 124 -1.41 2.84 15.50
CA SER A 124 -2.17 4.09 15.49
C SER A 124 -2.30 4.68 14.08
N LEU A 125 -1.22 4.64 13.28
CA LEU A 125 -1.21 5.08 11.89
C LEU A 125 -2.23 4.34 11.03
N CYS A 126 -2.30 3.02 11.18
CA CYS A 126 -3.15 2.16 10.35
C CYS A 126 -4.58 2.01 10.89
N ARG A 127 -4.90 2.55 12.08
CA ARG A 127 -6.22 2.40 12.70
C ARG A 127 -7.39 2.82 11.79
N PRO A 128 -7.35 3.98 11.09
CA PRO A 128 -8.42 4.34 10.16
C PRO A 128 -8.57 3.34 9.01
N ALA A 129 -7.48 2.78 8.50
CA ALA A 129 -7.49 1.80 7.41
C ALA A 129 -8.01 0.41 7.85
N MET A 130 -8.26 0.22 9.14
CA MET A 130 -8.81 -1.00 9.72
C MET A 130 -10.35 -0.93 9.87
N SER A 131 -10.97 0.21 9.55
CA SER A 131 -12.42 0.33 9.45
C SER A 131 -12.92 -0.26 8.13
N ASP A 132 -14.17 -0.73 8.10
CA ASP A 132 -14.80 -1.31 6.90
C ASP A 132 -15.04 -0.30 5.77
N GLU A 133 -14.66 0.96 5.95
CA GLU A 133 -14.77 2.00 4.95
C GLU A 133 -13.62 1.87 3.94
N ALA A 134 -13.97 1.60 2.68
CA ALA A 134 -13.02 1.67 1.58
C ALA A 134 -12.44 3.09 1.47
N PHE A 135 -11.10 3.21 1.29
CA PHE A 135 -10.41 4.48 1.01
C PHE A 135 -10.18 5.43 2.20
N VAL A 136 -9.98 4.93 3.39
CA VAL A 136 -9.65 5.75 4.56
C VAL A 136 -8.18 6.18 4.55
N SER A 137 -7.92 7.46 4.79
CA SER A 137 -6.55 7.98 4.95
C SER A 137 -5.94 7.52 6.27
N PRO A 138 -4.64 7.17 6.31
CA PRO A 138 -3.94 6.87 7.54
C PRO A 138 -3.97 8.05 8.52
N ALA A 139 -3.95 7.76 9.83
CA ALA A 139 -3.99 8.78 10.85
C ALA A 139 -2.91 9.85 10.69
N SER A 140 -3.25 11.11 10.92
CA SER A 140 -2.32 12.24 10.90
C SER A 140 -1.34 12.16 12.09
N PRO A 141 -0.18 12.83 12.04
CA PRO A 141 0.73 12.90 13.18
C PRO A 141 0.08 13.46 14.44
N ARG A 142 -0.89 14.37 14.29
CA ARG A 142 -1.65 14.95 15.40
C ARG A 142 -2.60 13.92 16.03
N GLU A 143 -3.32 13.15 15.22
CA GLU A 143 -4.21 12.08 15.69
C GLU A 143 -3.42 10.97 16.39
N ILE A 144 -2.27 10.56 15.83
CA ILE A 144 -1.37 9.60 16.46
C ILE A 144 -0.85 10.14 17.80
N ALA A 145 -0.48 11.42 17.87
CA ALA A 145 0.02 12.06 19.08
C ALA A 145 -1.05 12.09 20.18
N GLN A 146 -2.29 12.39 19.83
CA GLN A 146 -3.44 12.36 20.74
C GLN A 146 -3.71 10.95 21.26
N ASP A 147 -3.71 9.97 20.37
CA ASP A 147 -3.95 8.57 20.68
C ASP A 147 -2.91 7.97 21.63
N MET A 148 -1.63 8.31 21.40
CA MET A 148 -0.50 7.81 22.18
C MET A 148 -0.15 8.66 23.39
N VAL A 149 -0.83 9.81 23.59
CA VAL A 149 -0.55 10.80 24.66
C VAL A 149 0.92 11.26 24.63
N VAL A 150 1.41 11.65 23.45
CA VAL A 150 2.77 12.15 23.22
C VAL A 150 2.74 13.46 22.42
N SER A 151 3.88 14.13 22.26
CA SER A 151 3.95 15.31 21.39
C SER A 151 3.95 14.93 19.91
N GLU A 152 3.37 15.78 19.07
CA GLU A 152 3.41 15.62 17.61
C GLU A 152 4.85 15.58 17.06
N ALA A 153 5.78 16.31 17.70
CA ALA A 153 7.19 16.29 17.35
C ALA A 153 7.82 14.88 17.55
N ALA A 154 7.47 14.21 18.65
CA ALA A 154 7.94 12.85 18.90
C ALA A 154 7.39 11.86 17.85
N VAL A 155 6.10 11.97 17.49
CA VAL A 155 5.51 11.16 16.42
C VAL A 155 6.22 11.38 15.09
N LYS A 156 6.49 12.63 14.71
CA LYS A 156 7.23 12.95 13.48
C LYS A 156 8.61 12.29 13.45
N GLN A 157 9.33 12.28 14.57
CA GLN A 157 10.64 11.62 14.67
C GLN A 157 10.51 10.09 14.48
N HIS A 158 9.51 9.46 15.09
CA HIS A 158 9.25 8.03 14.89
C HIS A 158 8.90 7.72 13.43
N LEU A 159 8.06 8.53 12.79
CA LEU A 159 7.71 8.37 11.38
C LEU A 159 8.93 8.49 10.47
N VAL A 160 9.86 9.42 10.72
CA VAL A 160 11.10 9.53 9.93
C VAL A 160 11.93 8.24 10.02
N ARG A 161 12.10 7.69 11.23
CA ARG A 161 12.81 6.42 11.42
C ARG A 161 12.10 5.24 10.72
N LEU A 162 10.77 5.21 10.79
CA LEU A 162 9.96 4.19 10.12
C LEU A 162 10.09 4.29 8.60
N TYR A 163 10.07 5.50 8.02
CA TYR A 163 10.29 5.68 6.59
C TYR A 163 11.66 5.12 6.15
N GLN A 164 12.71 5.31 6.95
CA GLN A 164 14.03 4.75 6.67
C GLN A 164 14.02 3.22 6.76
N LYS A 165 13.46 2.65 7.84
CA LYS A 165 13.40 1.20 8.05
C LYS A 165 12.61 0.47 6.96
N PHE A 166 11.50 1.05 6.53
CA PHE A 166 10.65 0.50 5.44
C PHE A 166 11.10 0.96 4.04
N ARG A 167 12.22 1.71 3.93
CA ARG A 167 12.73 2.24 2.67
C ARG A 167 11.68 3.01 1.87
N ILE A 168 10.83 3.77 2.56
CA ILE A 168 9.80 4.59 1.91
C ILE A 168 10.48 5.79 1.23
N PRO A 169 10.35 5.93 -0.10
CA PRO A 169 11.01 7.02 -0.82
C PRO A 169 10.52 8.39 -0.37
N GLU A 170 11.35 9.42 -0.57
CA GLU A 170 10.96 10.80 -0.31
C GLU A 170 9.87 11.26 -1.28
N GLY A 171 9.04 12.19 -0.84
CA GLY A 171 7.98 12.75 -1.66
C GLY A 171 6.61 12.80 -0.96
N PRO A 172 5.56 13.15 -1.70
CA PRO A 172 4.21 13.24 -1.16
C PRO A 172 3.70 11.88 -0.72
N ASN A 173 2.76 11.88 0.21
CA ASN A 173 2.03 10.68 0.67
C ASN A 173 2.89 9.60 1.33
N ARG A 174 4.10 9.93 1.86
CA ARG A 174 4.97 8.95 2.56
C ARG A 174 4.25 8.16 3.64
N ARG A 175 3.34 8.82 4.37
CA ARG A 175 2.54 8.20 5.44
C ARG A 175 1.60 7.12 4.89
N ILE A 176 0.97 7.37 3.75
CA ILE A 176 0.08 6.42 3.06
C ILE A 176 0.89 5.24 2.54
N ARG A 177 2.06 5.50 1.93
CA ARG A 177 2.98 4.45 1.47
C ARG A 177 3.42 3.55 2.61
N LEU A 178 3.76 4.15 3.76
CA LEU A 178 4.13 3.38 4.96
C LEU A 178 2.96 2.50 5.43
N ALA A 179 1.75 3.05 5.53
CA ALA A 179 0.57 2.28 5.92
C ALA A 179 0.29 1.11 4.97
N ASN A 180 0.37 1.35 3.64
CA ASN A 180 0.20 0.31 2.64
C ASN A 180 1.26 -0.79 2.77
N GLU A 181 2.52 -0.43 3.02
CA GLU A 181 3.61 -1.40 3.23
C GLU A 181 3.37 -2.25 4.48
N VAL A 182 3.00 -1.64 5.58
CA VAL A 182 2.70 -2.31 6.87
C VAL A 182 1.54 -3.29 6.73
N VAL A 183 0.47 -2.89 6.02
CA VAL A 183 -0.68 -3.76 5.75
C VAL A 183 -0.30 -4.90 4.80
N ALA A 184 0.47 -4.62 3.73
CA ALA A 184 0.95 -5.63 2.80
C ALA A 184 1.86 -6.67 3.47
N LEU A 185 2.67 -6.26 4.45
CA LEU A 185 3.49 -7.15 5.28
C LEU A 185 2.64 -7.93 6.31
N GLY A 186 1.33 -7.67 6.41
CA GLY A 186 0.43 -8.31 7.37
C GLY A 186 0.80 -8.03 8.83
N MET A 187 1.54 -6.96 9.09
CA MET A 187 1.93 -6.54 10.44
C MET A 187 0.75 -5.97 11.23
N VAL A 188 -0.25 -5.45 10.50
CA VAL A 188 -1.53 -4.98 11.02
C VAL A 188 -2.62 -5.66 10.20
N ARG A 189 -3.58 -6.29 10.85
CA ARG A 189 -4.72 -6.94 10.19
C ARG A 189 -5.97 -6.13 10.46
N PRO A 190 -6.82 -5.86 9.46
CA PRO A 190 -8.17 -5.38 9.72
C PRO A 190 -8.89 -6.43 10.56
N MET A 191 -9.48 -6.01 11.70
CA MET A 191 -10.34 -6.90 12.47
C MET A 191 -11.73 -6.91 11.86
N PRO A 192 -12.36 -8.09 11.67
CA PRO A 192 -13.78 -8.13 11.38
C PRO A 192 -14.55 -7.52 12.55
N ASP A 193 -15.50 -6.65 12.24
CA ASP A 193 -16.34 -5.95 13.22
C ASP A 193 -16.97 -6.94 14.20
N ARG A 194 -16.55 -6.86 15.46
CA ARG A 194 -17.34 -7.33 16.60
C ARG A 194 -17.62 -6.11 17.45
N GLY A 195 -18.87 -5.69 17.42
CA GLY A 195 -19.40 -4.51 18.10
C GLY A 195 -18.69 -4.13 19.39
N SER A 196 -18.44 -2.83 19.51
CA SER A 196 -18.04 -2.05 20.68
C SER A 196 -17.51 -2.85 21.88
N GLY A 197 -16.19 -2.92 22.01
CA GLY A 197 -15.55 -3.44 23.21
C GLY A 197 -14.04 -3.54 23.05
N ASN A 198 -13.34 -2.62 23.68
CA ASN A 198 -11.94 -2.67 24.10
C ASN A 198 -10.93 -3.36 23.15
N VAL A 199 -10.20 -2.56 22.39
CA VAL A 199 -9.15 -3.01 21.47
C VAL A 199 -7.96 -3.55 22.27
N GLN A 200 -7.88 -4.85 22.43
CA GLN A 200 -6.62 -5.51 22.84
C GLN A 200 -5.74 -5.68 21.62
N HIS A 201 -4.57 -5.06 21.65
CA HIS A 201 -3.54 -5.19 20.62
C HIS A 201 -3.02 -6.63 20.60
N VAL A 202 -3.36 -7.39 19.57
CA VAL A 202 -2.77 -8.71 19.34
C VAL A 202 -1.68 -8.56 18.29
N TYR A 203 -0.48 -8.18 18.74
CA TYR A 203 0.75 -8.43 17.99
C TYR A 203 1.13 -9.89 18.20
N ARG A 204 1.06 -10.69 17.15
CA ARG A 204 1.65 -12.03 17.12
C ARG A 204 2.93 -11.94 16.30
N ALA A 205 4.06 -12.00 16.98
CA ALA A 205 5.35 -12.19 16.31
C ALA A 205 5.27 -13.45 15.44
N PRO A 206 5.92 -13.49 14.26
CA PRO A 206 6.02 -14.73 13.49
C PRO A 206 6.72 -15.77 14.37
N GLU A 207 6.08 -16.92 14.58
CA GLU A 207 6.66 -18.06 15.28
C GLU A 207 7.91 -18.49 14.51
N GLN A 208 9.05 -18.40 15.17
CA GLN A 208 10.28 -19.03 14.67
C GLN A 208 10.04 -20.54 14.61
N PRO A 209 10.35 -21.22 13.49
CA PRO A 209 10.35 -22.67 13.49
C PRO A 209 11.38 -23.15 14.51
N LEU A 210 10.92 -23.93 15.47
CA LEU A 210 11.79 -24.68 16.37
C LEU A 210 12.70 -25.56 15.51
N LEU A 211 13.98 -25.24 15.50
CA LEU A 211 15.00 -26.15 15.04
C LEU A 211 15.05 -27.28 16.07
N ASP A 212 14.32 -28.34 15.80
CA ASP A 212 14.51 -29.60 16.52
C ASP A 212 15.90 -30.13 16.25
N SER A 213 16.67 -30.16 17.31
CA SER A 213 17.95 -30.84 17.40
C SER A 213 17.73 -32.37 17.30
N MET A 214 18.30 -32.99 16.27
CA MET A 214 18.80 -34.36 16.29
C MET A 214 19.94 -34.48 15.29
#